data_13210bd9f45d34531721b0cd5a5a4caa
#
_entry.id   13210bd9f45d34531721b0cd5a5a4caa
#
_cell.length_a   1.000
_cell.length_b   1.000
_cell.length_c   1.000
_cell.angle_alpha   90.00
_cell.angle_beta   90.00
_cell.angle_gamma   90.00
#
_symmetry.space_group_name_H-M   'P 1'
#
loop_
_entity.id
_entity.type
_entity.pdbx_description
1 polymer ?
#
loop_
_entity_poly.entity_id
_entity_poly.type
_entity_poly.pdbx_seq_one_letter_code
_entity_poly.pdbx_strand_id
1 'polypeptide(L)'
;MASYVLIPLPPEEMIFTFKQGSEESFKEAWSRISDSYDKAEPKMTLSLLLSSFYFALVLCYRYALDNVVGGDFLHCDEDQALNAIKKLIATSS
;
A
#
# COMPACT_ATOMS: atom_id res chain seq x y z
N MET A 1 -18.13 4.40 -27.25
CA MET A 1 -18.01 4.15 -26.74
C MET A 1 -17.58 3.53 -26.10
N ALA A 2 -17.36 3.51 -25.75
CA ALA A 2 -16.62 2.94 -25.08
C ALA A 2 -17.15 2.31 -24.12
N SER A 3 -17.48 1.46 -24.31
CA SER A 3 -17.94 0.72 -23.45
C SER A 3 -16.96 0.26 -22.63
N TYR A 4 -16.69 0.93 -21.73
CA TYR A 4 -15.88 0.45 -20.87
C TYR A 4 -16.62 -0.41 -20.00
N VAL A 5 -16.43 -1.54 -20.25
CA VAL A 5 -16.84 -2.50 -19.39
C VAL A 5 -16.11 -2.34 -18.16
N LEU A 6 -16.79 -2.28 -17.13
CA LEU A 6 -16.18 -2.28 -15.88
C LEU A 6 -15.72 -3.66 -15.57
N ILE A 7 -14.61 -4.04 -16.14
CA ILE A 7 -13.97 -5.29 -15.79
C ILE A 7 -13.07 -5.02 -14.61
N PRO A 8 -13.25 -5.69 -13.48
CA PRO A 8 -12.34 -5.50 -12.34
C PRO A 8 -10.92 -5.86 -12.76
N LEU A 9 -9.96 -5.05 -12.33
CA LEU A 9 -8.56 -5.34 -12.60
C LEU A 9 -8.15 -6.60 -11.86
N PRO A 10 -7.26 -7.42 -12.43
CA PRO A 10 -6.67 -8.53 -11.68
C PRO A 10 -5.94 -8.01 -10.44
N PRO A 11 -5.84 -8.80 -9.37
CA PRO A 11 -5.21 -8.33 -8.13
C PRO A 11 -3.81 -7.75 -8.33
N GLU A 12 -2.98 -8.36 -9.19
CA GLU A 12 -1.64 -7.86 -9.43
C GLU A 12 -1.66 -6.49 -10.11
N GLU A 13 -2.60 -6.23 -11.00
CA GLU A 13 -2.72 -4.93 -11.64
C GLU A 13 -3.26 -3.89 -10.68
N MET A 14 -4.15 -4.29 -9.77
CA MET A 14 -4.64 -3.39 -8.74
C MET A 14 -3.50 -2.90 -7.85
N ILE A 15 -2.53 -3.74 -7.55
CA ILE A 15 -1.38 -3.34 -6.75
C ILE A 15 -0.53 -2.31 -7.49
N PHE A 16 -0.25 -2.55 -8.77
CA PHE A 16 0.57 -1.62 -9.56
C PHE A 16 -0.10 -0.28 -9.82
N THR A 17 -1.42 -0.25 -9.90
CA THR A 17 -2.16 0.98 -10.18
C THR A 17 -2.81 1.57 -8.94
N PHE A 18 -2.55 0.98 -7.78
CA PHE A 18 -3.14 1.41 -6.52
C PHE A 18 -2.80 2.85 -6.19
N LYS A 19 -3.80 3.59 -5.73
CA LYS A 19 -3.61 4.92 -5.18
C LYS A 19 -4.59 5.09 -4.04
N GLN A 20 -4.14 5.74 -2.98
CA GLN A 20 -5.00 6.04 -1.84
C GLN A 20 -6.06 7.06 -2.28
N GLY A 21 -7.30 6.79 -1.94
CA GLY A 21 -8.40 7.71 -2.22
C GLY A 21 -8.30 8.96 -1.35
N SER A 22 -8.90 10.07 -1.81
CA SER A 22 -8.81 11.35 -1.10
C SER A 22 -9.45 11.31 0.29
N GLU A 23 -10.45 10.45 0.48
CA GLU A 23 -11.10 10.31 1.77
C GLU A 23 -10.81 8.97 2.43
N GLU A 24 -9.89 8.21 1.87
CA GLU A 24 -9.54 6.89 2.38
C GLU A 24 -8.52 7.03 3.50
N SER A 25 -8.77 6.37 4.63
CA SER A 25 -7.81 6.39 5.73
C SER A 25 -6.61 5.52 5.39
N PHE A 26 -5.52 5.71 6.14
CA PHE A 26 -4.33 4.89 5.97
C PHE A 26 -4.65 3.41 6.17
N LYS A 27 -5.43 3.09 7.20
CA LYS A 27 -5.83 1.70 7.48
C LYS A 27 -6.64 1.11 6.34
N GLU A 28 -7.58 1.88 5.80
CA GLU A 28 -8.40 1.41 4.68
C GLU A 28 -7.56 1.16 3.43
N ALA A 29 -6.61 2.05 3.16
CA ALA A 29 -5.71 1.89 2.02
C ALA A 29 -4.87 0.63 2.17
N TRP A 30 -4.30 0.40 3.35
CA TRP A 30 -3.51 -0.80 3.61
C TRP A 30 -4.34 -2.06 3.49
N SER A 31 -5.56 -2.05 4.04
CA SER A 31 -6.44 -3.22 3.95
C SER A 31 -6.77 -3.57 2.51
N ARG A 32 -7.02 -2.55 1.69
CA ARG A 32 -7.38 -2.75 0.29
C ARG A 32 -6.23 -3.34 -0.52
N ILE A 33 -5.03 -2.77 -0.38
CA ILE A 33 -3.88 -3.26 -1.15
C ILE A 33 -3.40 -4.63 -0.65
N SER A 34 -3.43 -4.86 0.65
CA SER A 34 -3.00 -6.15 1.20
C SER A 34 -3.97 -7.27 0.82
N ASP A 35 -5.26 -6.97 0.72
CA ASP A 35 -6.24 -7.95 0.23
C ASP A 35 -5.94 -8.34 -1.22
N SER A 36 -5.61 -7.37 -2.05
CA SER A 36 -5.22 -7.64 -3.44
C SER A 36 -3.94 -8.47 -3.51
N TYR A 37 -2.98 -8.20 -2.62
CA TYR A 37 -1.75 -8.96 -2.55
C TYR A 37 -2.03 -10.42 -2.20
N ASP A 38 -2.93 -10.67 -1.24
CA ASP A 38 -3.26 -12.02 -0.82
C ASP A 38 -3.94 -12.81 -1.95
N LYS A 39 -4.65 -12.14 -2.82
CA LYS A 39 -5.37 -12.77 -3.93
C LYS A 39 -4.55 -12.87 -5.21
N ALA A 40 -3.39 -12.22 -5.28
CA ALA A 40 -2.59 -12.20 -6.51
C ALA A 40 -2.02 -13.58 -6.84
N GLU A 41 -2.04 -13.91 -8.13
CA GLU A 41 -1.50 -15.17 -8.66
C GLU A 41 -0.78 -14.86 -9.98
N PRO A 42 0.52 -15.13 -10.10
CA PRO A 42 1.40 -15.62 -9.03
C PRO A 42 1.68 -14.56 -7.99
N LYS A 43 2.12 -15.01 -6.80
CA LYS A 43 2.44 -14.07 -5.71
C LYS A 43 3.60 -13.18 -6.10
N MET A 44 3.44 -11.89 -5.88
CA MET A 44 4.54 -10.97 -6.02
C MET A 44 5.30 -10.87 -4.70
N THR A 45 6.48 -10.27 -4.75
CA THR A 45 7.30 -10.16 -3.55
C THR A 45 6.70 -9.15 -2.57
N LEU A 46 6.96 -9.36 -1.29
CA LEU A 46 6.52 -8.41 -0.26
C LEU A 46 7.19 -7.06 -0.45
N SER A 47 8.45 -7.02 -0.88
CA SER A 47 9.14 -5.76 -1.16
C SER A 47 8.42 -4.95 -2.23
N LEU A 48 7.93 -5.61 -3.26
CA LEU A 48 7.20 -4.92 -4.33
C LEU A 48 5.87 -4.36 -3.81
N LEU A 49 5.17 -5.14 -2.98
CA LEU A 49 3.94 -4.66 -2.35
C LEU A 49 4.21 -3.40 -1.52
N LEU A 50 5.24 -3.46 -0.68
CA LEU A 50 5.56 -2.36 0.24
C LEU A 50 5.95 -1.09 -0.51
N SER A 51 6.78 -1.21 -1.55
CA SER A 51 7.17 -0.03 -2.32
C SER A 51 6.00 0.53 -3.12
N SER A 52 5.16 -0.33 -3.68
CA SER A 52 3.96 0.11 -4.40
C SER A 52 3.00 0.85 -3.47
N PHE A 53 2.82 0.34 -2.26
CA PHE A 53 1.98 0.99 -1.26
C PHE A 53 2.53 2.37 -0.87
N TYR A 54 3.83 2.43 -0.60
CA TYR A 54 4.46 3.69 -0.22
C TYR A 54 4.25 4.78 -1.29
N PHE A 55 4.51 4.44 -2.55
CA PHE A 55 4.36 5.42 -3.63
C PHE A 55 2.91 5.77 -3.93
N ALA A 56 1.98 4.95 -3.52
CA ALA A 56 0.56 5.20 -3.72
C ALA A 56 -0.06 6.09 -2.65
N LEU A 57 0.64 6.29 -1.53
CA LEU A 57 0.15 7.09 -0.42
C LEU A 57 0.27 8.58 -0.68
N VAL A 58 -0.61 9.36 -0.06
CA VAL A 58 -0.42 10.81 -0.04
C VAL A 58 0.83 11.14 0.78
N LEU A 59 1.43 12.29 0.47
CA LEU A 59 2.75 12.64 1.02
C LEU A 59 2.83 12.64 2.54
N CYS A 60 1.79 13.09 3.23
CA CYS A 60 1.85 13.14 4.68
C CYS A 60 2.04 11.74 5.30
N TYR A 61 1.48 10.71 4.69
CA TYR A 61 1.66 9.35 5.19
C TYR A 61 3.02 8.78 4.81
N ARG A 62 3.59 9.20 3.67
CA ARG A 62 4.96 8.81 3.33
C ARG A 62 5.94 9.35 4.36
N TYR A 63 5.79 10.61 4.72
CA TYR A 63 6.64 11.22 5.75
C TYR A 63 6.44 10.55 7.09
N ALA A 64 5.20 10.21 7.44
CA ALA A 64 4.93 9.52 8.69
C ALA A 64 5.62 8.17 8.75
N LEU A 65 5.58 7.39 7.65
CA LEU A 65 6.27 6.10 7.59
C LEU A 65 7.78 6.26 7.70
N ASP A 66 8.35 7.24 7.01
CA ASP A 66 9.79 7.50 7.09
C ASP A 66 10.19 7.85 8.53
N ASN A 67 9.38 8.62 9.23
CA ASN A 67 9.64 8.95 10.64
C ASN A 67 9.56 7.74 11.54
N VAL A 68 8.59 6.87 11.34
CA VAL A 68 8.42 5.68 12.17
C VAL A 68 9.61 4.75 12.05
N VAL A 69 10.17 4.58 10.83
CA VAL A 69 11.34 3.72 10.66
C VAL A 69 12.65 4.44 11.00
N GLY A 70 12.59 5.74 11.29
CA GLY A 70 13.78 6.49 11.62
C GLY A 70 14.68 6.80 10.44
N GLY A 71 14.12 6.86 9.23
CA GLY A 71 14.89 7.13 8.04
C GLY A 71 14.06 6.97 6.79
N ASP A 72 14.50 6.09 5.87
CA ASP A 72 13.84 5.90 4.59
C ASP A 72 13.10 4.56 4.60
N PHE A 73 11.79 4.62 4.51
CA PHE A 73 10.94 3.43 4.51
C PHE A 73 11.35 2.45 3.40
N LEU A 74 11.74 2.95 2.23
CA LEU A 74 12.10 2.09 1.10
C LEU A 74 13.42 1.36 1.30
N HIS A 75 14.24 1.78 2.27
CA HIS A 75 15.53 1.16 2.54
C HIS A 75 15.55 0.31 3.80
N CYS A 76 14.43 0.21 4.52
CA CYS A 76 14.37 -0.67 5.68
C CYS A 76 13.99 -2.08 5.25
N ASP A 77 14.19 -3.05 6.14
CA ASP A 77 13.80 -4.42 5.80
C ASP A 77 12.27 -4.59 5.89
N GLU A 78 11.80 -5.73 5.42
CA GLU A 78 10.37 -6.00 5.34
C GLU A 78 9.69 -6.02 6.71
N ASP A 79 10.35 -6.56 7.70
CA ASP A 79 9.80 -6.61 9.05
C ASP A 79 9.66 -5.22 9.64
N GLN A 80 10.67 -4.37 9.45
CA GLN A 80 10.61 -2.98 9.92
C GLN A 80 9.50 -2.22 9.20
N ALA A 81 9.36 -2.43 7.90
CA ALA A 81 8.32 -1.78 7.11
C ALA A 81 6.92 -2.17 7.58
N LEU A 82 6.69 -3.47 7.79
CA LEU A 82 5.39 -3.96 8.26
C LEU A 82 5.08 -3.43 9.66
N ASN A 83 6.08 -3.38 10.53
CA ASN A 83 5.90 -2.85 11.88
C ASN A 83 5.56 -1.35 11.83
N ALA A 84 6.18 -0.60 10.94
CA ALA A 84 5.88 0.82 10.77
C ALA A 84 4.43 1.03 10.33
N ILE A 85 3.96 0.20 9.40
CA ILE A 85 2.58 0.28 8.94
C ILE A 85 1.62 -0.02 10.09
N LYS A 86 1.90 -1.06 10.87
CA LYS A 86 1.07 -1.42 12.03
C LYS A 86 1.03 -0.30 13.06
N LYS A 87 2.17 0.33 13.34
CA LYS A 87 2.23 1.43 14.28
C LYS A 87 1.42 2.62 13.81
N LEU A 88 1.51 2.94 12.53
CA LEU A 88 0.78 4.07 11.98
C LEU A 88 -0.73 3.81 12.01
N ILE A 89 -1.16 2.59 11.74
CA ILE A 89 -2.56 2.22 11.85
C ILE A 89 -3.05 2.41 13.29
N ALA A 90 -2.25 1.96 14.26
CA ALA A 90 -2.64 2.05 15.65
C ALA A 90 -2.77 3.50 16.15
N THR A 91 -1.94 4.41 15.61
CA THR A 91 -1.93 5.79 16.05
C THR A 91 -2.87 6.70 15.27
N SER A 92 -3.31 6.29 14.09
CA SER A 92 -4.13 7.14 13.22
C SER A 92 -5.61 6.76 13.22
N SER A 93 -5.98 5.76 13.96
CA SER A 93 -7.39 5.35 14.02
C SER A 93 -8.18 6.14 15.05
#